data_eb72721fab88ca2510685c06f89edbe2
#
_entry.id   eb72721fab88ca2510685c06f89edbe2
#
_cell.length_a   1.000
_cell.length_b   1.000
_cell.length_c   1.000
_cell.angle_alpha   90.00
_cell.angle_beta   90.00
_cell.angle_gamma   90.00
#
_symmetry.space_group_name_H-M   'P 1'
#
loop_
_entity.id
_entity.type
_entity.pdbx_description
1 polymer ?
#
loop_
_entity_poly.entity_id
_entity_poly.type
_entity_poly.pdbx_seq_one_letter_code
_entity_poly.pdbx_strand_id
1 'polypeptide(L)'
;MIPRVRPAQAAAAVLLTVITSGCFGPPQMGPDREAFKAIDALYTAVSLHEPAHLERCSGRLSELREAGKLPASAHDALAAIIAEAKEGQWEQSQARLRAFMLGQRRS
;
A
#
# COMPACT_ATOMS: atom_id res chain seq x y z
N MET A 1 -28.38 -1.79 -35.63
CA MET A 1 -27.44 -0.89 -35.86
C MET A 1 -27.17 0.04 -34.72
N ILE A 2 -27.99 0.51 -34.10
CA ILE A 2 -27.82 1.47 -33.10
C ILE A 2 -27.31 1.02 -31.78
N PRO A 3 -27.52 -0.16 -31.40
CA PRO A 3 -27.23 -0.62 -30.06
C PRO A 3 -25.80 -0.60 -29.63
N ARG A 4 -24.89 -0.44 -30.51
CA ARG A 4 -23.53 -0.56 -30.15
C ARG A 4 -23.05 0.51 -29.21
N VAL A 5 -23.74 1.55 -29.06
CA VAL A 5 -23.29 2.67 -28.25
C VAL A 5 -23.28 2.40 -26.77
N ARG A 6 -24.12 1.55 -26.32
CA ARG A 6 -24.28 1.35 -24.89
C ARG A 6 -23.08 0.87 -24.13
N PRO A 7 -22.27 -0.01 -24.65
CA PRO A 7 -21.12 -0.48 -23.89
C PRO A 7 -20.15 0.63 -23.52
N ALA A 8 -20.04 1.61 -24.33
CA ALA A 8 -19.11 2.69 -24.04
C ALA A 8 -19.50 3.48 -22.81
N GLN A 9 -20.78 3.58 -22.58
CA GLN A 9 -21.23 4.35 -21.44
C GLN A 9 -20.95 3.64 -20.13
N ALA A 10 -21.05 2.34 -20.13
CA ALA A 10 -20.75 1.60 -18.93
C ALA A 10 -19.31 1.76 -18.49
N ALA A 11 -18.42 1.84 -19.43
CA ALA A 11 -17.01 2.00 -19.10
C ALA A 11 -16.74 3.33 -18.42
N ALA A 12 -17.43 4.35 -18.84
CA ALA A 12 -17.23 5.68 -18.24
C ALA A 12 -17.64 5.70 -16.77
N ALA A 13 -18.69 5.00 -16.44
CA ALA A 13 -19.16 4.96 -15.07
C ALA A 13 -18.12 4.32 -14.14
N VAL A 14 -17.45 3.29 -14.60
CA VAL A 14 -16.45 2.63 -13.80
C VAL A 14 -15.29 3.55 -13.49
N LEU A 15 -14.88 4.36 -14.43
CA LEU A 15 -13.78 5.28 -14.22
C LEU A 15 -14.08 6.29 -13.13
N LEU A 16 -15.29 6.77 -13.06
CA LEU A 16 -15.65 7.72 -12.03
C LEU A 16 -15.49 7.16 -10.62
N THR A 17 -15.83 5.89 -10.46
CA THR A 17 -15.70 5.26 -9.16
C THR A 17 -14.26 5.23 -8.69
N VAL A 18 -13.35 4.93 -9.59
CA VAL A 18 -11.93 4.85 -9.23
C VAL A 18 -11.40 6.20 -8.79
N ILE A 19 -11.78 7.25 -9.48
CA ILE A 19 -11.30 8.59 -9.14
C ILE A 19 -11.71 8.99 -7.73
N THR A 20 -12.92 8.65 -7.35
CA THR A 20 -13.44 9.02 -6.04
C THR A 20 -12.59 8.45 -4.91
N SER A 21 -12.13 7.22 -5.04
CA SER A 21 -11.42 6.59 -3.96
C SER A 21 -10.03 7.17 -3.71
N GLY A 22 -9.50 7.96 -4.64
CA GLY A 22 -8.19 8.55 -4.48
C GLY A 22 -8.15 9.81 -3.64
N CYS A 23 -9.28 10.29 -3.15
CA CYS A 23 -9.33 11.59 -2.50
C CYS A 23 -8.94 11.59 -1.03
N PHE A 24 -8.80 10.44 -0.40
CA PHE A 24 -8.66 10.38 1.05
C PHE A 24 -7.26 10.07 1.56
N GLY A 25 -6.26 10.01 0.68
CA GLY A 25 -4.90 9.72 1.09
C GLY A 25 -4.71 8.27 1.50
N PRO A 26 -3.54 7.94 2.03
CA PRO A 26 -3.24 6.55 2.37
C PRO A 26 -3.93 6.13 3.65
N PRO A 27 -4.13 4.83 3.84
CA PRO A 27 -4.61 4.32 5.12
C PRO A 27 -3.64 4.69 6.24
N GLN A 28 -4.18 4.90 7.43
CA GLN A 28 -3.36 5.27 8.57
C GLN A 28 -2.86 4.04 9.30
N MET A 29 -1.61 4.07 9.70
CA MET A 29 -0.96 2.92 10.35
C MET A 29 -1.27 2.81 11.84
N GLY A 30 -1.86 3.83 12.43
CA GLY A 30 -2.11 3.82 13.86
C GLY A 30 -0.91 4.26 14.65
N PRO A 31 -1.04 4.30 15.99
CA PRO A 31 -0.01 4.88 16.85
C PRO A 31 1.01 3.88 17.39
N ASP A 32 0.94 2.62 17.01
CA ASP A 32 1.79 1.60 17.60
C ASP A 32 3.25 1.77 17.20
N ARG A 33 4.13 1.73 18.19
CA ARG A 33 5.55 1.95 17.97
C ARG A 33 6.22 0.82 17.21
N GLU A 34 5.83 -0.41 17.48
CA GLU A 34 6.41 -1.54 16.77
C GLU A 34 5.99 -1.55 15.31
N ALA A 35 4.76 -1.13 15.03
CA ALA A 35 4.32 -1.01 13.66
C ALA A 35 5.15 0.04 12.92
N PHE A 36 5.43 1.17 13.59
CA PHE A 36 6.25 2.19 12.98
C PHE A 36 7.65 1.66 12.66
N LYS A 37 8.26 0.95 13.60
CA LYS A 37 9.58 0.38 13.38
C LYS A 37 9.60 -0.62 12.25
N ALA A 38 8.55 -1.41 12.14
CA ALA A 38 8.47 -2.41 11.07
C ALA A 38 8.36 -1.74 9.70
N ILE A 39 7.59 -0.67 9.62
CA ILE A 39 7.44 0.07 8.37
C ILE A 39 8.75 0.76 7.99
N ASP A 40 9.44 1.30 8.98
CA ASP A 40 10.74 1.91 8.74
C ASP A 40 11.74 0.88 8.23
N ALA A 41 11.74 -0.31 8.83
CA ALA A 41 12.60 -1.40 8.35
C ALA A 41 12.25 -1.82 6.94
N LEU A 42 10.96 -1.81 6.61
CA LEU A 42 10.53 -2.11 5.26
C LEU A 42 11.09 -1.09 4.26
N TYR A 43 11.07 0.16 4.63
CA TYR A 43 11.63 1.19 3.76
C TYR A 43 13.11 0.93 3.48
N THR A 44 13.85 0.52 4.50
CA THR A 44 15.25 0.17 4.33
C THR A 44 15.42 -1.01 3.38
N ALA A 45 14.61 -2.06 3.55
CA ALA A 45 14.70 -3.24 2.72
C ALA A 45 14.42 -2.90 1.26
N VAL A 46 13.42 -2.08 1.01
CA VAL A 46 13.07 -1.67 -0.35
C VAL A 46 14.16 -0.80 -0.94
N SER A 47 14.67 0.14 -0.16
CA SER A 47 15.71 1.05 -0.63
C SER A 47 16.99 0.32 -1.01
N LEU A 48 17.31 -0.75 -0.31
CA LEU A 48 18.53 -1.52 -0.56
C LEU A 48 18.29 -2.70 -1.50
N HIS A 49 17.09 -2.88 -2.00
CA HIS A 49 16.74 -3.96 -2.91
C HIS A 49 17.09 -5.34 -2.33
N GLU A 50 16.67 -5.59 -1.08
CA GLU A 50 17.04 -6.82 -0.38
C GLU A 50 15.84 -7.76 -0.22
N PRO A 51 15.71 -8.78 -1.08
CA PRO A 51 14.53 -9.66 -1.05
C PRO A 51 14.35 -10.41 0.25
N ALA A 52 15.43 -10.91 0.85
CA ALA A 52 15.31 -11.66 2.11
C ALA A 52 14.82 -10.75 3.24
N HIS A 53 15.34 -9.55 3.30
CA HIS A 53 14.89 -8.59 4.30
C HIS A 53 13.45 -8.18 4.07
N LEU A 54 13.07 -8.06 2.80
CA LEU A 54 11.69 -7.75 2.44
C LEU A 54 10.73 -8.81 2.96
N GLU A 55 11.10 -10.08 2.83
CA GLU A 55 10.27 -11.17 3.33
C GLU A 55 10.12 -11.14 4.85
N ARG A 56 11.20 -10.85 5.55
CA ARG A 56 11.12 -10.74 7.02
C ARG A 56 10.20 -9.61 7.43
N CYS A 57 10.28 -8.48 6.74
CA CYS A 57 9.41 -7.35 7.03
C CYS A 57 7.95 -7.70 6.76
N SER A 58 7.69 -8.41 5.67
CA SER A 58 6.34 -8.83 5.33
C SER A 58 5.74 -9.70 6.45
N GLY A 59 6.52 -10.66 6.95
CA GLY A 59 6.08 -11.51 8.03
C GLY A 59 5.82 -10.73 9.31
N ARG A 60 6.69 -9.77 9.62
CA ARG A 60 6.52 -8.95 10.81
C ARG A 60 5.26 -8.12 10.75
N LEU A 61 4.99 -7.54 9.58
CA LEU A 61 3.78 -6.74 9.43
C LEU A 61 2.52 -7.57 9.58
N SER A 62 2.54 -8.81 9.10
CA SER A 62 1.40 -9.71 9.28
C SER A 62 1.19 -10.03 10.76
N GLU A 63 2.26 -10.27 11.50
CA GLU A 63 2.16 -10.51 12.94
C GLU A 63 1.55 -9.32 13.66
N LEU A 64 1.97 -8.12 13.29
CA LEU A 64 1.45 -6.91 13.92
C LEU A 64 -0.02 -6.71 13.62
N ARG A 65 -0.43 -7.03 12.40
CA ARG A 65 -1.83 -6.96 12.06
C ARG A 65 -2.65 -7.91 12.91
N GLU A 66 -2.18 -9.13 13.06
CA GLU A 66 -2.91 -10.13 13.85
C GLU A 66 -2.96 -9.77 15.32
N ALA A 67 -1.94 -9.08 15.81
CA ALA A 67 -1.90 -8.63 17.20
C ALA A 67 -2.73 -7.36 17.44
N GLY A 68 -3.35 -6.83 16.39
CA GLY A 68 -4.15 -5.62 16.54
C GLY A 68 -3.33 -4.35 16.60
N LYS A 69 -2.04 -4.42 16.29
CA LYS A 69 -1.16 -3.25 16.36
C LYS A 69 -1.03 -2.52 15.03
N LEU A 70 -1.50 -3.12 13.96
CA LEU A 70 -1.49 -2.50 12.64
C LEU A 70 -2.86 -2.70 12.01
N PRO A 71 -3.57 -1.62 11.66
CA PRO A 71 -4.90 -1.77 11.05
C PRO A 71 -4.84 -2.55 9.75
N ALA A 72 -5.89 -3.30 9.47
CA ALA A 72 -5.94 -4.13 8.28
C ALA A 72 -5.78 -3.33 7.00
N SER A 73 -6.38 -2.14 6.94
CA SER A 73 -6.27 -1.32 5.73
C SER A 73 -4.84 -0.86 5.48
N ALA A 74 -4.11 -0.54 6.54
CA ALA A 74 -2.70 -0.17 6.40
C ALA A 74 -1.87 -1.38 5.97
N HIS A 75 -2.15 -2.54 6.57
CA HIS A 75 -1.46 -3.76 6.18
C HIS A 75 -1.67 -4.07 4.70
N ASP A 76 -2.91 -3.93 4.22
CA ASP A 76 -3.21 -4.22 2.83
C ASP A 76 -2.46 -3.29 1.89
N ALA A 77 -2.38 -2.01 2.24
CA ALA A 77 -1.64 -1.05 1.43
C ALA A 77 -0.16 -1.40 1.38
N LEU A 78 0.41 -1.78 2.53
CA LEU A 78 1.82 -2.15 2.58
C LEU A 78 2.08 -3.46 1.83
N ALA A 79 1.14 -4.40 1.89
CA ALA A 79 1.28 -5.65 1.17
C ALA A 79 1.33 -5.41 -0.34
N ALA A 80 0.55 -4.46 -0.84
CA ALA A 80 0.57 -4.14 -2.26
C ALA A 80 1.93 -3.54 -2.66
N ILE A 81 2.50 -2.70 -1.80
CA ILE A 81 3.82 -2.13 -2.04
C ILE A 81 4.88 -3.22 -2.06
N ILE A 82 4.80 -4.15 -1.12
CA ILE A 82 5.73 -5.27 -1.06
C ILE A 82 5.63 -6.12 -2.33
N ALA A 83 4.41 -6.35 -2.81
CA ALA A 83 4.22 -7.14 -4.02
C ALA A 83 4.93 -6.49 -5.22
N GLU A 84 4.88 -5.17 -5.33
CA GLU A 84 5.58 -4.48 -6.39
C GLU A 84 7.09 -4.67 -6.29
N ALA A 85 7.62 -4.60 -5.07
CA ALA A 85 9.05 -4.80 -4.87
C ALA A 85 9.46 -6.22 -5.26
N LYS A 86 8.62 -7.20 -4.95
CA LYS A 86 8.91 -8.58 -5.31
C LYS A 86 8.94 -8.80 -6.81
N GLU A 87 8.25 -7.97 -7.55
CA GLU A 87 8.28 -8.04 -9.00
C GLU A 87 9.46 -7.28 -9.60
N GLY A 88 10.34 -6.77 -8.77
CA GLY A 88 11.50 -6.05 -9.23
C GLY A 88 11.29 -4.57 -9.42
N GLN A 89 10.13 -4.05 -9.07
CA GLN A 89 9.84 -2.62 -9.25
C GLN A 89 10.22 -1.86 -7.99
N TRP A 90 11.50 -1.91 -7.66
CA TRP A 90 12.01 -1.37 -6.41
C TRP A 90 11.80 0.13 -6.26
N GLU A 91 12.08 0.87 -7.32
CA GLU A 91 11.99 2.32 -7.23
C GLU A 91 10.55 2.79 -7.11
N GLN A 92 9.65 2.16 -7.85
CA GLN A 92 8.25 2.51 -7.75
C GLN A 92 7.71 2.15 -6.38
N SER A 93 8.09 0.97 -5.88
CA SER A 93 7.71 0.54 -4.55
C SER A 93 8.22 1.50 -3.49
N GLN A 94 9.46 1.95 -3.62
CA GLN A 94 10.03 2.90 -2.68
C GLN A 94 9.25 4.22 -2.69
N ALA A 95 8.91 4.71 -3.86
CA ALA A 95 8.17 5.96 -3.97
C ALA A 95 6.80 5.84 -3.32
N ARG A 96 6.13 4.72 -3.52
CA ARG A 96 4.82 4.51 -2.92
C ARG A 96 4.90 4.36 -1.41
N LEU A 97 5.92 3.67 -0.94
CA LEU A 97 6.11 3.52 0.50
C LEU A 97 6.42 4.85 1.15
N ARG A 98 7.24 5.65 0.51
CA ARG A 98 7.54 6.98 1.01
C ARG A 98 6.28 7.84 1.09
N ALA A 99 5.44 7.78 0.05
CA ALA A 99 4.18 8.52 0.07
C ALA A 99 3.27 8.04 1.19
N PHE A 100 3.23 6.73 1.42
CA PHE A 100 2.46 6.17 2.53
C PHE A 100 2.96 6.74 3.86
N MET A 101 4.27 6.73 4.08
CA MET A 101 4.84 7.19 5.33
C MET A 101 4.63 8.70 5.54
N LEU A 102 4.80 9.48 4.48
CA LEU A 102 4.62 10.92 4.59
C LEU A 102 3.16 11.32 4.78
N GLY A 103 2.24 10.46 4.37
CA GLY A 103 0.82 10.72 4.52
C GLY A 103 0.25 10.34 5.87
N GLN A 104 1.08 9.82 6.79
CA GLN A 104 0.59 9.46 8.11
C GLN A 104 0.40 10.71 8.96
N ARG A 105 -0.75 10.79 9.63
CA ARG A 105 -1.02 11.93 10.50
C ARG A 105 -0.49 11.65 11.90
N ARG A 106 0.07 12.67 12.50
CA ARG A 106 0.52 12.56 13.87
C ARG A 106 -0.64 12.82 14.81
N SER A 107 -0.66 12.09 15.88
CA SER A 107 -1.73 12.29 16.87
C SER A 107 -1.24 13.09 18.05
#